data_077104383a813ffbda33e257ec7e864b
#
_entry.id   077104383a813ffbda33e257ec7e864b
#
_cell.length_a   1.000
_cell.length_b   1.000
_cell.length_c   1.000
_cell.angle_alpha   90.00
_cell.angle_beta   90.00
_cell.angle_gamma   90.00
#
_symmetry.space_group_name_H-M   'P 1'
#
loop_
_entity.id
_entity.type
_entity.pdbx_description
1 polymer ?
#
loop_
_entity_poly.entity_id
_entity_poly.type
_entity_poly.pdbx_seq_one_letter_code
_entity_poly.pdbx_strand_id
1 'polypeptide(L)'
;MKMSARISATTAFTVLMLAAAPAMADGHTEGGTDPVQLVAAQKERTSRVAQALWDFAELGYLETRSTGLLQSELREEGFAITPGIAEIPTAFVAEWGEGGPVIAILAEMDALPGINQSALATRDPVEGKGAGHACGHNLFGAGSLTAAIAVKKWLEKTGTPGRIRLYGTPAEEGGSGKVYMTRAGMFEDVDIAIHWHGDDVNSAAAQTSLANRSAKFRFTGVSAHAAGAPERGRSALDGAEAMNMMANMLHEHMPQDARMHYVITSGGNAPNVVPDFAEVFYYVRHPSPDGVEAIWSRLENAARGGAMGTGTKVEWEVIHGNNPLLVNETLAKVMDAKLRMVGGVEYTDEEREWAQTIQASLGDAALPLESAGEIEEYGKSLGYGSTDVGDVSYATPTVGVRTATWVPGTSAHSWQAVAASGHSIGHKGTQVAAKAMTLMAVELFTNPDLRDAARAEFEAARGEDYEYKSLLGDRPPPLDYRK
;
A
#
# COMPACT_ATOMS: atom_id res chain seq x y z
N MET A 1 -34.36 74.98 42.17
CA MET A 1 -34.59 75.03 40.71
C MET A 1 -34.66 73.57 40.20
N LYS A 2 -35.88 73.16 39.85
CA LYS A 2 -36.18 71.80 39.40
C LYS A 2 -35.96 71.76 37.86
N MET A 3 -35.21 70.84 37.37
CA MET A 3 -35.17 70.49 35.93
C MET A 3 -35.47 69.02 35.75
N SER A 4 -36.60 68.73 35.16
CA SER A 4 -37.12 67.41 34.83
C SER A 4 -36.41 66.84 33.58
N ALA A 5 -35.90 65.66 33.67
CA ALA A 5 -35.40 64.88 32.52
C ALA A 5 -36.45 63.93 31.98
N ARG A 6 -36.84 64.10 30.72
CA ARG A 6 -37.72 63.23 29.97
C ARG A 6 -36.95 61.98 29.55
N ILE A 7 -37.47 60.78 29.90
CA ILE A 7 -36.99 59.50 29.41
C ILE A 7 -37.78 59.18 28.13
N SER A 8 -37.08 59.05 27.00
CA SER A 8 -37.60 58.49 25.73
C SER A 8 -37.30 57.01 25.69
N ALA A 9 -38.33 56.19 25.69
CA ALA A 9 -38.26 54.76 25.48
C ALA A 9 -38.17 54.48 23.96
N THR A 10 -37.05 53.97 23.51
CA THR A 10 -36.90 53.45 22.16
C THR A 10 -37.09 51.94 22.19
N THR A 11 -38.18 51.47 21.61
CA THR A 11 -38.50 50.06 21.47
C THR A 11 -37.68 49.48 20.32
N ALA A 12 -36.68 48.67 20.62
CA ALA A 12 -35.94 47.93 19.63
C ALA A 12 -36.69 46.64 19.27
N PHE A 13 -37.18 46.55 18.04
CA PHE A 13 -37.70 45.32 17.47
C PHE A 13 -36.49 44.43 17.05
N THR A 14 -36.25 43.36 17.80
CA THR A 14 -35.31 42.33 17.43
C THR A 14 -36.01 41.39 16.45
N VAL A 15 -35.66 41.50 15.15
CA VAL A 15 -36.08 40.53 14.14
C VAL A 15 -35.20 39.31 14.30
N LEU A 16 -35.75 38.24 14.84
CA LEU A 16 -35.14 36.92 14.90
C LEU A 16 -35.22 36.31 13.49
N MET A 17 -34.12 36.43 12.70
CA MET A 17 -33.97 35.63 11.49
C MET A 17 -33.68 34.17 11.90
N LEU A 18 -34.68 33.30 11.84
CA LEU A 18 -34.46 31.85 11.78
C LEU A 18 -33.77 31.54 10.45
N ALA A 19 -32.50 31.30 10.50
CA ALA A 19 -31.81 30.62 9.41
C ALA A 19 -32.35 29.18 9.33
N ALA A 20 -33.20 28.91 8.34
CA ALA A 20 -33.56 27.55 7.99
C ALA A 20 -32.29 26.88 7.46
N ALA A 21 -31.75 25.93 8.23
CA ALA A 21 -30.78 24.98 7.69
C ALA A 21 -31.42 24.25 6.49
N PRO A 22 -30.73 24.07 5.37
CA PRO A 22 -31.27 23.25 4.31
C PRO A 22 -31.49 21.84 4.87
N ALA A 23 -32.75 21.40 4.86
CA ALA A 23 -33.08 20.00 5.10
C ALA A 23 -32.32 19.19 4.07
N MET A 24 -31.39 18.39 4.54
CA MET A 24 -30.81 17.32 3.70
C MET A 24 -32.04 16.50 3.29
N ALA A 25 -32.30 16.48 2.00
CA ALA A 25 -33.29 15.58 1.45
C ALA A 25 -32.82 14.17 1.77
N ASP A 26 -33.60 13.47 2.62
CA ASP A 26 -33.56 12.03 2.75
C ASP A 26 -33.87 11.46 1.35
N GLY A 27 -32.82 11.31 0.54
CA GLY A 27 -32.85 10.60 -0.73
C GLY A 27 -33.00 9.11 -0.45
N HIS A 28 -34.20 8.68 -0.03
CA HIS A 28 -34.59 7.29 -0.21
C HIS A 28 -34.61 7.02 -1.70
N THR A 29 -33.48 6.55 -2.24
CA THR A 29 -33.39 6.00 -3.59
C THR A 29 -34.29 4.75 -3.64
N GLU A 30 -35.47 4.91 -4.22
CA GLU A 30 -36.33 3.76 -4.53
C GLU A 30 -35.54 2.76 -5.39
N GLY A 31 -35.42 1.53 -4.87
CA GLY A 31 -35.02 0.38 -5.66
C GLY A 31 -33.52 0.10 -5.79
N GLY A 32 -32.79 -0.13 -4.67
CA GLY A 32 -31.58 -0.96 -4.73
C GLY A 32 -30.33 -0.36 -5.42
N THR A 33 -30.24 0.97 -5.53
CA THR A 33 -29.07 1.69 -6.09
C THR A 33 -28.16 2.30 -5.02
N ASP A 34 -28.44 2.08 -3.75
CA ASP A 34 -27.58 2.52 -2.65
C ASP A 34 -26.24 1.78 -2.68
N PRO A 35 -25.11 2.49 -2.91
CA PRO A 35 -23.80 1.87 -3.01
C PRO A 35 -23.39 1.09 -1.75
N VAL A 36 -23.77 1.56 -0.57
CA VAL A 36 -23.48 0.90 0.71
C VAL A 36 -24.21 -0.43 0.82
N GLN A 37 -25.49 -0.47 0.38
CA GLN A 37 -26.27 -1.71 0.37
C GLN A 37 -25.76 -2.71 -0.67
N LEU A 38 -25.28 -2.23 -1.83
CA LEU A 38 -24.67 -3.11 -2.84
C LEU A 38 -23.40 -3.81 -2.33
N VAL A 39 -22.63 -3.14 -1.48
CA VAL A 39 -21.49 -3.75 -0.77
C VAL A 39 -21.99 -4.72 0.32
N ALA A 40 -22.92 -4.28 1.17
CA ALA A 40 -23.45 -5.10 2.27
C ALA A 40 -24.05 -6.44 1.80
N ALA A 41 -24.71 -6.43 0.64
CA ALA A 41 -25.26 -7.65 0.01
C ALA A 41 -24.20 -8.68 -0.38
N GLN A 42 -22.91 -8.31 -0.40
CA GLN A 42 -21.79 -9.19 -0.75
C GLN A 42 -20.97 -9.65 0.47
N LYS A 43 -21.43 -9.35 1.70
CA LYS A 43 -20.69 -9.62 2.93
C LYS A 43 -20.17 -11.08 3.01
N GLU A 44 -21.03 -12.05 2.69
CA GLU A 44 -20.64 -13.47 2.74
C GLU A 44 -19.58 -13.82 1.68
N ARG A 45 -19.72 -13.27 0.45
CA ARG A 45 -18.72 -13.42 -0.61
C ARG A 45 -17.39 -12.83 -0.16
N THR A 46 -17.39 -11.60 0.35
CA THR A 46 -16.19 -10.92 0.82
C THR A 46 -15.46 -11.75 1.86
N SER A 47 -16.17 -12.23 2.88
CA SER A 47 -15.58 -13.06 3.95
C SER A 47 -15.04 -14.39 3.43
N ARG A 48 -15.77 -15.06 2.51
CA ARG A 48 -15.34 -16.31 1.89
C ARG A 48 -14.07 -16.13 1.06
N VAL A 49 -14.00 -15.06 0.25
CA VAL A 49 -12.82 -14.76 -0.58
C VAL A 49 -11.64 -14.39 0.31
N ALA A 50 -11.83 -13.50 1.29
CA ALA A 50 -10.79 -13.10 2.24
C ALA A 50 -10.21 -14.33 2.98
N GLN A 51 -11.06 -15.24 3.44
CA GLN A 51 -10.64 -16.46 4.12
C GLN A 51 -9.87 -17.40 3.19
N ALA A 52 -10.34 -17.58 1.95
CA ALA A 52 -9.66 -18.43 0.97
C ALA A 52 -8.26 -17.92 0.63
N LEU A 53 -8.10 -16.60 0.42
CA LEU A 53 -6.80 -15.97 0.20
C LEU A 53 -5.88 -16.13 1.42
N TRP A 54 -6.45 -15.96 2.65
CA TRP A 54 -5.72 -16.16 3.90
C TRP A 54 -5.22 -17.61 4.07
N ASP A 55 -6.04 -18.58 3.66
CA ASP A 55 -5.66 -19.99 3.68
C ASP A 55 -4.59 -20.32 2.64
N PHE A 56 -4.63 -19.67 1.47
CA PHE A 56 -3.64 -19.85 0.41
C PHE A 56 -2.28 -19.32 0.82
N ALA A 57 -2.21 -18.12 1.36
CA ALA A 57 -1.01 -17.43 1.81
C ALA A 57 0.17 -17.58 0.81
N GLU A 58 -0.10 -17.30 -0.47
CA GLU A 58 0.87 -17.42 -1.55
C GLU A 58 1.81 -16.23 -1.58
N LEU A 59 3.09 -16.48 -1.83
CA LEU A 59 4.13 -15.45 -1.90
C LEU A 59 4.09 -14.72 -3.25
N GLY A 60 4.68 -13.52 -3.27
CA GLY A 60 4.72 -12.68 -4.45
C GLY A 60 5.23 -13.39 -5.70
N TYR A 61 4.54 -13.20 -6.83
CA TYR A 61 4.64 -13.86 -8.13
C TYR A 61 4.28 -15.35 -8.14
N LEU A 62 3.90 -15.92 -7.01
CA LEU A 62 3.43 -17.30 -6.87
C LEU A 62 1.93 -17.39 -6.54
N GLU A 63 1.19 -16.29 -6.59
CA GLU A 63 -0.22 -16.14 -6.20
C GLU A 63 -1.18 -16.77 -7.22
N THR A 64 -0.90 -17.99 -7.66
CA THR A 64 -1.66 -18.64 -8.75
C THR A 64 -3.09 -18.99 -8.38
N ARG A 65 -3.32 -19.44 -7.13
CA ARG A 65 -4.66 -19.76 -6.59
C ARG A 65 -5.42 -18.47 -6.28
N SER A 66 -4.73 -17.50 -5.67
CA SER A 66 -5.29 -16.21 -5.28
C SER A 66 -5.79 -15.43 -6.50
N THR A 67 -4.93 -15.27 -7.52
CA THR A 67 -5.32 -14.61 -8.77
C THR A 67 -6.43 -15.38 -9.51
N GLY A 68 -6.35 -16.71 -9.53
CA GLY A 68 -7.37 -17.57 -10.13
C GLY A 68 -8.74 -17.39 -9.48
N LEU A 69 -8.80 -17.31 -8.16
CA LEU A 69 -10.04 -17.08 -7.40
C LEU A 69 -10.64 -15.70 -7.74
N LEU A 70 -9.83 -14.62 -7.63
CA LEU A 70 -10.32 -13.27 -7.94
C LEU A 70 -10.83 -13.15 -9.38
N GLN A 71 -10.10 -13.71 -10.34
CA GLN A 71 -10.53 -13.73 -11.75
C GLN A 71 -11.82 -14.53 -11.95
N SER A 72 -12.03 -15.63 -11.25
CA SER A 72 -13.26 -16.42 -11.33
C SER A 72 -14.47 -15.64 -10.84
N GLU A 73 -14.37 -15.03 -9.67
CA GLU A 73 -15.43 -14.19 -9.08
C GLU A 73 -15.82 -13.02 -10.01
N LEU A 74 -14.82 -12.39 -10.64
CA LEU A 74 -15.06 -11.29 -11.59
C LEU A 74 -15.68 -11.75 -12.89
N ARG A 75 -15.27 -12.92 -13.44
CA ARG A 75 -15.91 -13.50 -14.64
C ARG A 75 -17.36 -13.84 -14.40
N GLU A 76 -17.67 -14.40 -13.23
CA GLU A 76 -19.07 -14.71 -12.86
C GLU A 76 -19.94 -13.46 -12.80
N GLU A 77 -19.36 -12.30 -12.45
CA GLU A 77 -20.03 -11.00 -12.46
C GLU A 77 -19.97 -10.29 -13.84
N GLY A 78 -19.40 -10.92 -14.87
CA GLY A 78 -19.42 -10.42 -16.25
C GLY A 78 -18.28 -9.45 -16.60
N PHE A 79 -17.20 -9.38 -15.81
CA PHE A 79 -16.01 -8.63 -16.19
C PHE A 79 -15.23 -9.33 -17.31
N ALA A 80 -14.72 -8.55 -18.25
CA ALA A 80 -13.72 -9.00 -19.22
C ALA A 80 -12.34 -9.07 -18.54
N ILE A 81 -11.66 -10.23 -18.61
CA ILE A 81 -10.40 -10.46 -17.93
C ILE A 81 -9.24 -10.53 -18.92
N THR A 82 -8.20 -9.74 -18.70
CA THR A 82 -6.90 -9.83 -19.37
C THR A 82 -5.86 -10.31 -18.39
N PRO A 83 -5.48 -11.60 -18.37
CA PRO A 83 -4.49 -12.15 -17.46
C PRO A 83 -3.07 -11.97 -18.00
N GLY A 84 -2.06 -12.10 -17.12
CA GLY A 84 -0.64 -12.15 -17.49
C GLY A 84 -0.09 -10.83 -18.01
N ILE A 85 -0.59 -9.70 -17.53
CA ILE A 85 -0.14 -8.37 -17.96
C ILE A 85 1.27 -8.05 -17.42
N ALA A 86 1.97 -7.12 -18.09
CA ALA A 86 3.30 -6.64 -17.69
C ALA A 86 4.33 -7.78 -17.49
N GLU A 87 4.23 -8.88 -18.26
CA GLU A 87 5.07 -10.08 -18.14
C GLU A 87 4.98 -10.80 -16.79
N ILE A 88 3.91 -10.54 -16.00
CA ILE A 88 3.68 -11.13 -14.70
C ILE A 88 2.48 -12.09 -14.79
N PRO A 89 2.68 -13.42 -14.71
CA PRO A 89 1.61 -14.40 -14.88
C PRO A 89 0.44 -14.26 -13.89
N THR A 90 0.69 -13.75 -12.67
CA THR A 90 -0.30 -13.57 -11.62
C THR A 90 -0.96 -12.18 -11.63
N ALA A 91 -0.48 -11.24 -12.46
CA ALA A 91 -1.12 -9.94 -12.67
C ALA A 91 -2.26 -10.03 -13.69
N PHE A 92 -3.31 -9.25 -13.50
CA PHE A 92 -4.44 -9.19 -14.44
C PHE A 92 -5.18 -7.85 -14.37
N VAL A 93 -5.94 -7.56 -15.44
CA VAL A 93 -6.96 -6.50 -15.48
C VAL A 93 -8.32 -7.15 -15.67
N ALA A 94 -9.30 -6.71 -14.89
CA ALA A 94 -10.71 -7.01 -15.08
C ALA A 94 -11.44 -5.71 -15.37
N GLU A 95 -12.11 -5.60 -16.51
CA GLU A 95 -12.83 -4.40 -16.93
C GLU A 95 -14.31 -4.69 -17.16
N TRP A 96 -15.16 -3.73 -16.78
CA TRP A 96 -16.57 -3.71 -17.09
C TRP A 96 -17.04 -2.27 -17.37
N GLY A 97 -17.96 -2.12 -18.33
CA GLY A 97 -18.59 -0.85 -18.71
C GLY A 97 -18.10 -0.30 -20.03
N GLU A 98 -18.69 0.81 -20.48
CA GLU A 98 -18.38 1.46 -21.74
C GLU A 98 -18.41 2.99 -21.60
N GLY A 99 -17.61 3.68 -22.42
CA GLY A 99 -17.56 5.14 -22.44
C GLY A 99 -17.11 5.73 -21.09
N GLY A 100 -17.36 7.04 -20.91
CA GLY A 100 -17.13 7.76 -19.66
C GLY A 100 -15.70 7.65 -19.10
N PRO A 101 -15.51 8.02 -17.83
CA PRO A 101 -14.20 7.88 -17.17
C PRO A 101 -13.85 6.43 -16.86
N VAL A 102 -12.56 6.17 -16.76
CA VAL A 102 -11.98 4.90 -16.29
C VAL A 102 -11.53 5.04 -14.84
N ILE A 103 -12.23 4.38 -13.95
CA ILE A 103 -11.86 4.34 -12.53
C ILE A 103 -11.26 2.97 -12.22
N ALA A 104 -10.04 2.96 -11.69
CA ALA A 104 -9.32 1.76 -11.32
C ALA A 104 -9.42 1.49 -9.82
N ILE A 105 -9.49 0.20 -9.42
CA ILE A 105 -9.30 -0.27 -8.06
C ILE A 105 -8.14 -1.26 -8.07
N LEU A 106 -7.17 -1.07 -7.16
CA LEU A 106 -6.01 -1.94 -7.02
C LEU A 106 -6.33 -3.08 -6.04
N ALA A 107 -5.81 -4.28 -6.30
CA ALA A 107 -6.06 -5.48 -5.48
C ALA A 107 -4.76 -6.26 -5.27
N GLU A 108 -4.14 -6.08 -4.11
CA GLU A 108 -3.00 -6.87 -3.65
C GLU A 108 -3.45 -8.23 -3.12
N MET A 109 -2.56 -9.24 -3.16
CA MET A 109 -2.94 -10.59 -2.78
C MET A 109 -1.78 -11.46 -2.28
N ASP A 110 -0.57 -10.94 -2.20
CA ASP A 110 0.62 -11.68 -1.77
C ASP A 110 0.76 -11.74 -0.25
N ALA A 111 1.37 -12.83 0.24
CA ALA A 111 1.67 -13.07 1.64
C ALA A 111 3.16 -12.87 1.94
N LEU A 112 3.48 -12.73 3.23
CA LEU A 112 4.84 -12.60 3.74
C LEU A 112 5.44 -13.95 4.12
N PRO A 113 6.70 -14.23 3.74
CA PRO A 113 7.39 -15.45 4.16
C PRO A 113 7.83 -15.37 5.63
N GLY A 114 8.01 -16.54 6.24
CA GLY A 114 8.59 -16.68 7.58
C GLY A 114 7.67 -16.27 8.73
N ILE A 115 6.44 -15.85 8.44
CA ILE A 115 5.45 -15.51 9.44
C ILE A 115 4.14 -16.20 9.13
N ASN A 116 3.69 -17.05 10.04
CA ASN A 116 2.38 -17.68 9.96
C ASN A 116 1.72 -17.75 11.35
N GLN A 117 0.41 -17.85 11.36
CA GLN A 117 -0.40 -17.83 12.56
C GLN A 117 -1.79 -18.39 12.22
N SER A 118 -2.46 -19.07 13.17
CA SER A 118 -3.89 -19.32 13.10
C SER A 118 -4.69 -18.05 13.41
N ALA A 119 -6.02 -18.09 13.23
CA ALA A 119 -6.90 -16.97 13.61
C ALA A 119 -7.17 -16.87 15.13
N LEU A 120 -6.41 -17.56 15.98
CA LEU A 120 -6.53 -17.49 17.43
C LEU A 120 -5.89 -16.20 17.97
N ALA A 121 -6.43 -15.69 19.08
CA ALA A 121 -5.92 -14.50 19.76
C ALA A 121 -4.60 -14.73 20.51
N THR A 122 -4.06 -15.92 20.50
CA THR A 122 -2.78 -16.29 21.10
C THR A 122 -1.80 -16.77 20.05
N ARG A 123 -0.49 -16.66 20.29
CA ARG A 123 0.53 -17.14 19.37
C ARG A 123 0.36 -18.65 19.12
N ASP A 124 -0.01 -19.00 17.89
CA ASP A 124 -0.30 -20.35 17.43
C ASP A 124 0.16 -20.54 15.97
N PRO A 125 1.46 -20.77 15.73
CA PRO A 125 1.99 -21.01 14.41
C PRO A 125 1.41 -22.30 13.81
N VAL A 126 0.94 -22.21 12.56
CA VAL A 126 0.38 -23.36 11.84
C VAL A 126 1.51 -24.20 11.28
N GLU A 127 1.60 -25.47 11.70
CA GLU A 127 2.61 -26.41 11.22
C GLU A 127 2.52 -26.61 9.71
N GLY A 128 3.67 -26.57 9.02
CA GLY A 128 3.76 -26.75 7.57
C GLY A 128 3.42 -25.51 6.73
N LYS A 129 2.94 -24.41 7.32
CA LYS A 129 2.78 -23.14 6.64
C LYS A 129 4.06 -22.31 6.75
N GLY A 130 4.62 -21.89 5.59
CA GLY A 130 5.82 -21.05 5.51
C GLY A 130 5.53 -19.53 5.39
N ALA A 131 4.26 -19.13 5.27
CA ALA A 131 3.85 -17.76 4.99
C ALA A 131 2.51 -17.40 5.66
N GLY A 132 2.20 -16.10 5.74
CA GLY A 132 0.94 -15.59 6.25
C GLY A 132 0.68 -14.14 5.84
N HIS A 133 -0.58 -13.73 5.85
CA HIS A 133 -1.01 -12.37 5.48
C HIS A 133 -0.83 -11.39 6.64
N ALA A 134 0.44 -11.08 6.97
CA ALA A 134 0.80 -10.17 8.05
C ALA A 134 0.69 -8.68 7.67
N CYS A 135 0.40 -8.40 6.40
CA CYS A 135 0.02 -7.08 5.88
C CYS A 135 -1.46 -6.99 5.47
N GLY A 136 -2.19 -8.11 5.57
CA GLY A 136 -3.63 -8.13 5.28
C GLY A 136 -4.01 -8.13 3.79
N HIS A 137 -3.10 -8.50 2.87
CA HIS A 137 -3.39 -8.48 1.43
C HIS A 137 -4.49 -9.47 1.00
N ASN A 138 -4.79 -10.50 1.82
CA ASN A 138 -5.99 -11.33 1.63
C ASN A 138 -7.29 -10.51 1.77
N LEU A 139 -7.32 -9.57 2.72
CA LEU A 139 -8.42 -8.63 2.93
C LEU A 139 -8.46 -7.61 1.79
N PHE A 140 -7.27 -7.16 1.34
CA PHE A 140 -7.09 -6.24 0.24
C PHE A 140 -7.75 -6.74 -1.05
N GLY A 141 -7.37 -7.93 -1.49
CA GLY A 141 -7.96 -8.55 -2.68
C GLY A 141 -9.48 -8.70 -2.57
N ALA A 142 -9.98 -9.17 -1.43
CA ALA A 142 -11.40 -9.36 -1.19
C ALA A 142 -12.20 -8.05 -1.13
N GLY A 143 -11.66 -6.99 -0.49
CA GLY A 143 -12.30 -5.69 -0.38
C GLY A 143 -12.38 -4.98 -1.73
N SER A 144 -11.28 -4.99 -2.47
CA SER A 144 -11.20 -4.43 -3.82
C SER A 144 -12.14 -5.12 -4.81
N LEU A 145 -12.19 -6.47 -4.77
CA LEU A 145 -13.16 -7.27 -5.52
C LEU A 145 -14.60 -6.83 -5.22
N THR A 146 -14.93 -6.74 -3.94
CA THR A 146 -16.27 -6.37 -3.48
C THR A 146 -16.66 -4.97 -3.95
N ALA A 147 -15.75 -3.99 -3.84
CA ALA A 147 -15.98 -2.63 -4.29
C ALA A 147 -16.18 -2.58 -5.83
N ALA A 148 -15.33 -3.25 -6.61
CA ALA A 148 -15.45 -3.29 -8.06
C ALA A 148 -16.81 -3.88 -8.52
N ILE A 149 -17.24 -4.97 -7.89
CA ILE A 149 -18.55 -5.59 -8.19
C ILE A 149 -19.71 -4.67 -7.78
N ALA A 150 -19.61 -3.99 -6.63
CA ALA A 150 -20.64 -3.05 -6.19
C ALA A 150 -20.76 -1.85 -7.13
N VAL A 151 -19.63 -1.28 -7.56
CA VAL A 151 -19.57 -0.20 -8.56
C VAL A 151 -20.17 -0.65 -9.88
N LYS A 152 -19.79 -1.83 -10.39
CA LYS A 152 -20.37 -2.42 -11.61
C LYS A 152 -21.90 -2.50 -11.51
N LYS A 153 -22.42 -3.05 -10.42
CA LYS A 153 -23.86 -3.16 -10.18
C LYS A 153 -24.55 -1.80 -10.10
N TRP A 154 -23.87 -0.80 -9.55
CA TRP A 154 -24.38 0.57 -9.49
C TRP A 154 -24.44 1.19 -10.90
N LEU A 155 -23.35 1.10 -11.69
CA LEU A 155 -23.32 1.59 -13.10
C LEU A 155 -24.42 0.94 -13.94
N GLU A 156 -24.57 -0.38 -13.82
CA GLU A 156 -25.59 -1.16 -14.54
C GLU A 156 -27.00 -0.69 -14.21
N LYS A 157 -27.32 -0.47 -12.92
CA LYS A 157 -28.63 -0.06 -12.46
C LYS A 157 -28.97 1.40 -12.79
N THR A 158 -27.98 2.28 -12.77
CA THR A 158 -28.18 3.72 -13.00
C THR A 158 -28.07 4.09 -14.48
N GLY A 159 -27.47 3.22 -15.30
CA GLY A 159 -27.14 3.55 -16.70
C GLY A 159 -26.07 4.64 -16.83
N THR A 160 -25.31 4.92 -15.77
CA THR A 160 -24.23 5.90 -15.78
C THR A 160 -23.09 5.39 -16.68
N PRO A 161 -22.65 6.17 -17.70
CA PRO A 161 -21.54 5.74 -18.54
C PRO A 161 -20.22 5.79 -17.81
N GLY A 162 -19.38 4.79 -18.01
CA GLY A 162 -18.05 4.70 -17.43
C GLY A 162 -17.53 3.28 -17.39
N ARG A 163 -16.24 3.16 -17.11
CA ARG A 163 -15.53 1.87 -17.00
C ARG A 163 -14.95 1.70 -15.62
N ILE A 164 -15.29 0.58 -14.97
CA ILE A 164 -14.62 0.17 -13.74
C ILE A 164 -13.59 -0.92 -14.06
N ARG A 165 -12.36 -0.72 -13.61
CA ARG A 165 -11.28 -1.72 -13.72
C ARG A 165 -10.84 -2.16 -12.34
N LEU A 166 -10.66 -3.48 -12.17
CA LEU A 166 -9.89 -4.01 -11.05
C LEU A 166 -8.56 -4.53 -11.61
N TYR A 167 -7.48 -4.06 -11.01
CA TYR A 167 -6.13 -4.55 -11.27
C TYR A 167 -5.71 -5.53 -10.18
N GLY A 168 -5.51 -6.80 -10.52
CA GLY A 168 -4.83 -7.75 -9.65
C GLY A 168 -3.33 -7.43 -9.65
N THR A 169 -2.83 -6.95 -8.52
CA THR A 169 -1.50 -6.38 -8.38
C THR A 169 -0.64 -7.24 -7.46
N PRO A 170 0.04 -8.29 -7.99
CA PRO A 170 0.82 -9.24 -7.20
C PRO A 170 2.14 -8.63 -6.70
N ALA A 171 2.76 -9.30 -5.72
CA ALA A 171 4.13 -9.11 -5.29
C ALA A 171 4.46 -7.69 -4.78
N GLU A 172 3.57 -7.07 -3.99
CA GLU A 172 3.86 -5.80 -3.32
C GLU A 172 5.05 -5.96 -2.36
N GLU A 173 5.10 -7.06 -1.62
CA GLU A 173 6.09 -7.39 -0.60
C GLU A 173 7.49 -7.69 -1.19
N GLY A 174 8.08 -6.65 -1.78
CA GLY A 174 9.44 -6.66 -2.30
C GLY A 174 9.61 -7.15 -3.74
N GLY A 175 8.52 -7.49 -4.44
CA GLY A 175 8.54 -7.85 -5.85
C GLY A 175 8.30 -6.68 -6.80
N SER A 176 7.71 -5.57 -6.32
CA SER A 176 7.42 -4.35 -7.10
C SER A 176 6.49 -4.58 -8.29
N GLY A 177 5.44 -5.40 -8.12
CA GLY A 177 4.53 -5.77 -9.22
C GLY A 177 3.91 -4.55 -9.92
N LYS A 178 3.45 -3.56 -9.16
CA LYS A 178 2.84 -2.34 -9.70
C LYS A 178 3.84 -1.44 -10.43
N VAL A 179 5.13 -1.48 -10.06
CA VAL A 179 6.20 -0.77 -10.78
C VAL A 179 6.34 -1.30 -12.20
N TYR A 180 6.34 -2.63 -12.37
CA TYR A 180 6.36 -3.26 -13.69
C TYR A 180 5.10 -2.97 -14.50
N MET A 181 3.93 -3.00 -13.84
CA MET A 181 2.65 -2.66 -14.49
C MET A 181 2.62 -1.20 -14.95
N THR A 182 3.12 -0.26 -14.13
CA THR A 182 3.23 1.16 -14.48
C THR A 182 4.20 1.36 -15.65
N ARG A 183 5.37 0.72 -15.61
CA ARG A 183 6.36 0.76 -16.69
C ARG A 183 5.82 0.20 -18.02
N ALA A 184 4.91 -0.76 -17.94
CA ALA A 184 4.23 -1.34 -19.10
C ALA A 184 3.03 -0.48 -19.60
N GLY A 185 2.81 0.72 -19.05
CA GLY A 185 1.75 1.64 -19.48
C GLY A 185 0.33 1.24 -19.04
N MET A 186 0.18 0.31 -18.08
CA MET A 186 -1.14 -0.23 -17.72
C MET A 186 -2.10 0.81 -17.10
N PHE A 187 -1.60 1.96 -16.68
CA PHE A 187 -2.39 3.02 -16.03
C PHE A 187 -2.51 4.31 -16.86
N GLU A 188 -2.00 4.34 -18.10
CA GLU A 188 -1.96 5.56 -18.93
C GLU A 188 -3.35 6.09 -19.30
N ASP A 189 -4.33 5.20 -19.50
CA ASP A 189 -5.71 5.54 -19.84
C ASP A 189 -6.66 5.51 -18.63
N VAL A 190 -6.13 5.42 -17.43
CA VAL A 190 -6.88 5.47 -16.17
C VAL A 190 -7.03 6.93 -15.74
N ASP A 191 -8.27 7.36 -15.47
CA ASP A 191 -8.51 8.72 -14.97
C ASP A 191 -8.14 8.87 -13.50
N ILE A 192 -8.53 7.91 -12.66
CA ILE A 192 -8.22 7.89 -11.23
C ILE A 192 -8.09 6.44 -10.74
N ALA A 193 -7.07 6.19 -9.92
CA ALA A 193 -6.88 4.93 -9.22
C ALA A 193 -7.29 5.05 -7.73
N ILE A 194 -7.96 4.01 -7.24
CA ILE A 194 -8.34 3.87 -5.82
C ILE A 194 -7.60 2.66 -5.26
N HIS A 195 -6.99 2.82 -4.10
CA HIS A 195 -6.43 1.71 -3.32
C HIS A 195 -6.91 1.77 -1.88
N TRP A 196 -6.63 0.73 -1.10
CA TRP A 196 -6.84 0.76 0.33
C TRP A 196 -5.77 -0.05 1.06
N HIS A 197 -5.68 0.06 2.36
CA HIS A 197 -4.78 -0.76 3.17
C HIS A 197 -5.44 -1.10 4.50
N GLY A 198 -5.28 -2.36 4.94
CA GLY A 198 -5.59 -2.76 6.30
C GLY A 198 -4.66 -2.02 7.29
N ASP A 199 -5.22 -1.59 8.42
CA ASP A 199 -4.47 -0.89 9.46
C ASP A 199 -5.09 -1.22 10.83
N ASP A 200 -4.54 -0.63 11.87
CA ASP A 200 -5.12 -0.61 13.21
C ASP A 200 -6.01 0.62 13.48
N VAL A 201 -6.13 1.52 12.49
CA VAL A 201 -6.91 2.76 12.51
C VAL A 201 -7.75 2.93 11.23
N ASN A 202 -8.67 3.91 11.22
CA ASN A 202 -9.39 4.31 10.01
C ASN A 202 -8.98 5.72 9.62
N SER A 203 -8.50 5.90 8.38
CA SER A 203 -8.08 7.21 7.86
C SER A 203 -8.18 7.30 6.34
N ALA A 204 -8.16 8.52 5.80
CA ALA A 204 -8.18 8.77 4.36
C ALA A 204 -6.83 8.50 3.67
N ALA A 205 -5.87 7.87 4.33
CA ALA A 205 -4.54 7.55 3.82
C ALA A 205 -3.83 8.74 3.12
N ALA A 206 -4.03 9.98 3.60
CA ALA A 206 -3.34 11.18 3.10
C ALA A 206 -1.88 11.24 3.57
N GLN A 207 -1.21 10.10 3.56
CA GLN A 207 0.15 9.90 4.02
C GLN A 207 1.05 9.60 2.82
N THR A 208 2.18 10.30 2.70
CA THR A 208 3.21 9.94 1.73
C THR A 208 3.93 8.67 2.16
N SER A 209 4.75 8.12 1.27
CA SER A 209 5.66 7.01 1.59
C SER A 209 7.09 7.38 1.20
N LEU A 210 8.06 6.51 1.50
CA LEU A 210 9.43 6.72 1.05
C LEU A 210 9.65 6.07 -0.33
N ALA A 211 10.32 6.79 -1.23
CA ALA A 211 10.99 6.18 -2.36
C ALA A 211 12.03 5.18 -1.83
N ASN A 212 12.20 4.08 -2.52
CA ASN A 212 13.11 3.01 -2.12
C ASN A 212 13.86 2.47 -3.33
N ARG A 213 15.15 2.18 -3.16
CA ARG A 213 15.95 1.39 -4.12
C ARG A 213 16.84 0.43 -3.35
N SER A 214 16.87 -0.81 -3.77
CA SER A 214 17.72 -1.84 -3.15
C SER A 214 18.46 -2.66 -4.19
N ALA A 215 19.67 -3.12 -3.84
CA ALA A 215 20.46 -4.01 -4.69
C ALA A 215 21.37 -4.92 -3.88
N LYS A 216 21.67 -6.05 -4.50
CA LYS A 216 22.73 -6.96 -4.08
C LYS A 216 24.02 -6.61 -4.81
N PHE A 217 25.03 -6.20 -4.06
CA PHE A 217 26.38 -5.95 -4.55
C PHE A 217 27.21 -7.20 -4.34
N ARG A 218 27.70 -7.77 -5.44
CA ARG A 218 28.46 -9.02 -5.47
C ARG A 218 29.92 -8.74 -5.81
N PHE A 219 30.80 -9.09 -4.88
CA PHE A 219 32.23 -8.96 -5.04
C PHE A 219 32.83 -10.31 -5.44
N THR A 220 33.73 -10.29 -6.42
CA THR A 220 34.49 -11.46 -6.86
C THR A 220 35.97 -11.22 -6.65
N GLY A 221 36.62 -12.12 -5.95
CA GLY A 221 38.03 -12.08 -5.61
C GLY A 221 38.80 -13.29 -6.12
N VAL A 222 39.88 -13.66 -5.41
CA VAL A 222 40.71 -14.82 -5.70
C VAL A 222 40.98 -15.59 -4.41
N SER A 223 40.59 -16.85 -4.36
CA SER A 223 40.87 -17.72 -3.21
C SER A 223 42.38 -18.02 -3.08
N ALA A 224 42.83 -18.11 -1.83
CA ALA A 224 44.18 -18.56 -1.48
C ALA A 224 44.16 -19.14 -0.05
N HIS A 225 45.21 -19.87 0.30
CA HIS A 225 45.43 -20.29 1.68
C HIS A 225 45.85 -19.07 2.50
N ALA A 226 45.00 -18.61 3.42
CA ALA A 226 45.19 -17.34 4.12
C ALA A 226 46.50 -17.23 4.92
N ALA A 227 47.08 -18.35 5.39
CA ALA A 227 48.37 -18.36 6.07
C ALA A 227 49.51 -18.79 5.20
N GLY A 228 49.30 -19.69 4.21
CA GLY A 228 50.34 -20.28 3.43
C GLY A 228 50.73 -19.51 2.17
N ALA A 229 49.82 -18.73 1.59
CA ALA A 229 50.05 -17.94 0.38
C ALA A 229 49.11 -16.75 0.31
N PRO A 230 49.02 -15.88 1.34
CA PRO A 230 48.05 -14.77 1.40
C PRO A 230 48.22 -13.78 0.25
N GLU A 231 49.45 -13.58 -0.25
CA GLU A 231 49.78 -12.66 -1.34
C GLU A 231 49.13 -13.03 -2.68
N ARG A 232 48.71 -14.30 -2.84
CA ARG A 232 48.00 -14.79 -4.03
C ARG A 232 46.50 -14.55 -3.98
N GLY A 233 45.93 -14.27 -2.78
CA GLY A 233 44.51 -14.02 -2.56
C GLY A 233 44.12 -12.59 -2.89
N ARG A 234 42.82 -12.40 -3.18
CA ARG A 234 42.12 -11.14 -3.21
C ARG A 234 40.78 -11.39 -2.56
N SER A 235 40.59 -10.88 -1.34
CA SER A 235 39.40 -11.15 -0.54
C SER A 235 38.20 -10.35 -1.08
N ALA A 236 37.20 -11.05 -1.55
CA ALA A 236 35.95 -10.46 -1.93
C ALA A 236 35.22 -9.82 -0.70
N LEU A 237 35.41 -10.42 0.49
CA LEU A 237 34.89 -9.85 1.73
C LEU A 237 35.53 -8.49 2.05
N ASP A 238 36.84 -8.32 1.86
CA ASP A 238 37.52 -7.04 2.06
C ASP A 238 36.95 -5.96 1.10
N GLY A 239 36.59 -6.34 -0.13
CA GLY A 239 35.91 -5.46 -1.07
C GLY A 239 34.54 -4.99 -0.57
N ALA A 240 33.73 -5.92 -0.02
CA ALA A 240 32.43 -5.62 0.56
C ALA A 240 32.59 -4.78 1.86
N GLU A 241 33.54 -5.10 2.74
CA GLU A 241 33.80 -4.33 3.96
C GLU A 241 34.30 -2.91 3.65
N ALA A 242 35.18 -2.74 2.64
CA ALA A 242 35.63 -1.44 2.19
C ALA A 242 34.46 -0.58 1.65
N MET A 243 33.55 -1.18 0.86
CA MET A 243 32.30 -0.53 0.45
C MET A 243 31.47 -0.11 1.66
N ASN A 244 31.25 -1.03 2.61
CA ASN A 244 30.44 -0.78 3.81
C ASN A 244 31.03 0.34 4.68
N MET A 245 32.37 0.39 4.82
CA MET A 245 33.05 1.46 5.54
C MET A 245 32.81 2.83 4.86
N MET A 246 32.97 2.92 3.54
CA MET A 246 32.69 4.15 2.79
C MET A 246 31.19 4.54 2.84
N ALA A 247 30.28 3.57 2.77
CA ALA A 247 28.86 3.78 2.91
C ALA A 247 28.51 4.31 4.32
N ASN A 248 29.13 3.79 5.37
CA ASN A 248 28.95 4.30 6.74
C ASN A 248 29.48 5.74 6.90
N MET A 249 30.59 6.11 6.25
CA MET A 249 31.06 7.51 6.21
C MET A 249 30.07 8.41 5.45
N LEU A 250 29.36 7.87 4.47
CA LEU A 250 28.34 8.58 3.72
C LEU A 250 27.16 9.02 4.60
N HIS A 251 26.81 8.27 5.65
CA HIS A 251 25.74 8.62 6.59
C HIS A 251 25.89 10.01 7.20
N GLU A 252 27.12 10.47 7.46
CA GLU A 252 27.38 11.81 8.00
C GLU A 252 26.97 12.94 7.04
N HIS A 253 26.77 12.63 5.76
CA HIS A 253 26.56 13.59 4.67
C HIS A 253 25.30 13.28 3.85
N MET A 254 24.35 12.56 4.43
CA MET A 254 23.02 12.29 3.86
C MET A 254 21.99 13.25 4.44
N PRO A 255 20.88 13.55 3.72
CA PRO A 255 19.73 14.23 4.29
C PRO A 255 19.21 13.49 5.53
N GLN A 256 18.68 14.25 6.51
CA GLN A 256 18.25 13.70 7.81
C GLN A 256 17.06 12.72 7.65
N ASP A 257 16.23 12.89 6.66
CA ASP A 257 15.08 12.08 6.30
C ASP A 257 15.42 10.87 5.42
N ALA A 258 16.68 10.75 4.97
CA ALA A 258 17.16 9.56 4.27
C ALA A 258 17.39 8.38 5.22
N ARG A 259 17.31 7.16 4.67
CA ARG A 259 17.68 5.92 5.36
C ARG A 259 18.53 5.05 4.45
N MET A 260 19.57 4.44 5.00
CA MET A 260 20.38 3.45 4.30
C MET A 260 20.69 2.30 5.26
N HIS A 261 20.43 1.08 4.81
CA HIS A 261 20.63 -0.14 5.59
C HIS A 261 21.30 -1.20 4.74
N TYR A 262 22.07 -2.10 5.35
CA TYR A 262 22.64 -3.25 4.65
C TYR A 262 22.78 -4.48 5.53
N VAL A 263 22.94 -5.62 4.88
CA VAL A 263 23.31 -6.88 5.49
C VAL A 263 24.29 -7.61 4.57
N ILE A 264 25.34 -8.22 5.13
CA ILE A 264 26.20 -9.13 4.41
C ILE A 264 25.49 -10.48 4.32
N THR A 265 25.11 -10.88 3.12
CA THR A 265 24.38 -12.13 2.84
C THR A 265 25.33 -13.30 2.54
N SER A 266 26.58 -13.01 2.14
CA SER A 266 27.66 -13.98 1.98
C SER A 266 29.00 -13.30 2.23
N GLY A 267 29.89 -13.93 3.03
CA GLY A 267 31.20 -13.37 3.39
C GLY A 267 32.31 -14.42 3.50
N GLY A 268 32.10 -15.63 2.97
CA GLY A 268 33.01 -16.77 3.09
C GLY A 268 32.60 -17.78 4.16
N ASN A 269 33.28 -18.94 4.20
CA ASN A 269 32.88 -20.07 5.04
C ASN A 269 33.94 -20.47 6.07
N ALA A 270 35.23 -20.16 5.87
CA ALA A 270 36.31 -20.56 6.77
C ALA A 270 37.42 -19.50 6.77
N PRO A 271 37.96 -19.11 7.95
CA PRO A 271 38.92 -18.00 8.06
C PRO A 271 40.32 -18.31 7.47
N ASN A 272 40.63 -19.58 7.24
CA ASN A 272 41.86 -20.00 6.60
C ASN A 272 41.81 -20.06 5.07
N VAL A 273 40.65 -19.67 4.48
CA VAL A 273 40.47 -19.57 3.03
C VAL A 273 40.12 -18.14 2.70
N VAL A 274 40.90 -17.45 1.87
CA VAL A 274 40.57 -16.11 1.36
C VAL A 274 39.29 -16.21 0.54
N PRO A 275 38.20 -15.47 0.91
CA PRO A 275 36.93 -15.56 0.20
C PRO A 275 37.03 -15.00 -1.22
N ASP A 276 36.63 -15.79 -2.22
CA ASP A 276 36.55 -15.36 -3.63
C ASP A 276 35.18 -14.83 -4.04
N PHE A 277 34.18 -14.91 -3.15
CA PHE A 277 32.86 -14.35 -3.32
C PHE A 277 32.35 -13.73 -2.02
N ALA A 278 31.74 -12.53 -2.14
CA ALA A 278 30.98 -11.90 -1.06
C ALA A 278 29.79 -11.16 -1.66
N GLU A 279 28.69 -11.13 -0.92
CA GLU A 279 27.47 -10.38 -1.30
C GLU A 279 27.01 -9.53 -0.13
N VAL A 280 26.68 -8.27 -0.43
CA VAL A 280 26.05 -7.36 0.52
C VAL A 280 24.77 -6.77 -0.10
N PHE A 281 23.69 -6.78 0.65
CA PHE A 281 22.37 -6.32 0.22
C PHE A 281 22.06 -4.98 0.88
N TYR A 282 21.87 -3.94 0.06
CA TYR A 282 21.61 -2.56 0.47
C TYR A 282 20.18 -2.14 0.20
N TYR A 283 19.63 -1.30 1.08
CA TYR A 283 18.43 -0.49 0.91
C TYR A 283 18.76 0.98 1.09
N VAL A 284 18.29 1.83 0.17
CA VAL A 284 18.34 3.30 0.24
C VAL A 284 16.93 3.83 0.15
N ARG A 285 16.52 4.70 1.08
CA ARG A 285 15.21 5.33 1.13
C ARG A 285 15.32 6.83 1.31
N HIS A 286 14.40 7.58 0.66
CA HIS A 286 14.28 9.03 0.79
C HIS A 286 12.84 9.46 0.46
N PRO A 287 12.30 10.59 1.01
CA PRO A 287 10.99 11.10 0.62
C PRO A 287 10.83 11.47 -0.86
N SER A 288 11.92 11.73 -1.58
CA SER A 288 11.90 12.01 -3.03
C SER A 288 12.74 11.01 -3.83
N PRO A 289 12.35 10.70 -5.09
CA PRO A 289 13.13 9.86 -6.00
C PRO A 289 14.53 10.42 -6.28
N ASP A 290 14.64 11.75 -6.46
CA ASP A 290 15.93 12.41 -6.70
C ASP A 290 16.89 12.27 -5.52
N GLY A 291 16.36 12.30 -4.30
CA GLY A 291 17.15 12.03 -3.09
C GLY A 291 17.68 10.60 -3.05
N VAL A 292 16.88 9.61 -3.45
CA VAL A 292 17.34 8.22 -3.61
C VAL A 292 18.46 8.15 -4.64
N GLU A 293 18.28 8.74 -5.82
CA GLU A 293 19.27 8.69 -6.91
C GLU A 293 20.59 9.37 -6.54
N ALA A 294 20.53 10.51 -5.84
CA ALA A 294 21.73 11.22 -5.36
C ALA A 294 22.55 10.37 -4.37
N ILE A 295 21.88 9.67 -3.44
CA ILE A 295 22.55 8.77 -2.48
C ILE A 295 23.03 7.51 -3.21
N TRP A 296 22.22 6.96 -4.11
CA TRP A 296 22.52 5.76 -4.87
C TRP A 296 23.79 5.89 -5.70
N SER A 297 23.93 6.99 -6.43
CA SER A 297 25.15 7.27 -7.22
C SER A 297 26.42 7.26 -6.35
N ARG A 298 26.35 7.78 -5.13
CA ARG A 298 27.47 7.76 -4.16
C ARG A 298 27.72 6.35 -3.62
N LEU A 299 26.67 5.56 -3.39
CA LEU A 299 26.80 4.16 -2.97
C LEU A 299 27.48 3.30 -4.04
N GLU A 300 27.10 3.50 -5.32
CA GLU A 300 27.78 2.82 -6.44
C GLU A 300 29.27 3.19 -6.52
N ASN A 301 29.62 4.47 -6.26
CA ASN A 301 31.02 4.89 -6.20
C ASN A 301 31.76 4.24 -5.04
N ALA A 302 31.12 4.04 -3.88
CA ALA A 302 31.69 3.28 -2.77
C ALA A 302 31.96 1.82 -3.14
N ALA A 303 31.03 1.19 -3.87
CA ALA A 303 31.21 -0.18 -4.37
C ALA A 303 32.40 -0.30 -5.34
N ARG A 304 32.47 0.61 -6.32
CA ARG A 304 33.61 0.67 -7.28
C ARG A 304 34.93 0.95 -6.55
N GLY A 305 34.93 1.89 -5.57
CA GLY A 305 36.10 2.22 -4.77
C GLY A 305 36.59 1.03 -3.93
N GLY A 306 35.66 0.30 -3.29
CA GLY A 306 35.95 -0.91 -2.53
C GLY A 306 36.61 -1.99 -3.40
N ALA A 307 36.04 -2.28 -4.57
CA ALA A 307 36.59 -3.23 -5.51
C ALA A 307 38.00 -2.83 -6.03
N MET A 308 38.16 -1.55 -6.41
CA MET A 308 39.44 -1.03 -6.92
C MET A 308 40.53 -1.10 -5.85
N GLY A 309 40.20 -0.68 -4.60
CA GLY A 309 41.18 -0.66 -3.49
C GLY A 309 41.62 -2.02 -3.03
N THR A 310 40.78 -3.05 -3.15
CA THR A 310 41.08 -4.43 -2.73
C THR A 310 41.54 -5.35 -3.87
N GLY A 311 41.55 -4.84 -5.12
CA GLY A 311 41.91 -5.63 -6.30
C GLY A 311 40.88 -6.71 -6.64
N THR A 312 39.60 -6.50 -6.27
CA THR A 312 38.47 -7.37 -6.58
C THR A 312 37.63 -6.80 -7.73
N LYS A 313 36.56 -7.48 -8.12
CA LYS A 313 35.55 -6.99 -9.07
C LYS A 313 34.22 -6.84 -8.33
N VAL A 314 33.39 -5.89 -8.75
CA VAL A 314 32.04 -5.71 -8.22
C VAL A 314 31.04 -5.58 -9.36
N GLU A 315 29.91 -6.23 -9.20
CA GLU A 315 28.69 -6.05 -9.98
C GLU A 315 27.51 -5.94 -9.02
N TRP A 316 26.40 -5.36 -9.47
CA TRP A 316 25.19 -5.29 -8.64
C TRP A 316 23.94 -5.48 -9.48
N GLU A 317 22.94 -6.01 -8.79
CA GLU A 317 21.60 -6.23 -9.30
C GLU A 317 20.61 -5.46 -8.45
N VAL A 318 19.88 -4.51 -9.07
CA VAL A 318 18.78 -3.82 -8.40
C VAL A 318 17.66 -4.84 -8.17
N ILE A 319 17.24 -5.02 -6.93
CA ILE A 319 16.23 -6.01 -6.54
C ILE A 319 14.84 -5.40 -6.46
N HIS A 320 14.74 -4.25 -5.80
CA HIS A 320 13.48 -3.54 -5.56
C HIS A 320 13.69 -2.04 -5.77
N GLY A 321 12.66 -1.36 -6.20
CA GLY A 321 12.67 0.10 -6.36
C GLY A 321 11.27 0.62 -6.65
N ASN A 322 10.82 1.60 -5.88
CA ASN A 322 9.54 2.26 -6.06
C ASN A 322 9.62 3.75 -5.74
N ASN A 323 8.78 4.52 -6.40
CA ASN A 323 8.56 5.94 -6.11
C ASN A 323 7.79 6.12 -4.78
N PRO A 324 7.86 7.28 -4.13
CA PRO A 324 7.01 7.57 -2.97
C PRO A 324 5.57 7.77 -3.44
N LEU A 325 4.60 7.62 -2.53
CA LEU A 325 3.21 7.91 -2.85
C LEU A 325 3.01 9.42 -3.08
N LEU A 326 2.54 9.80 -4.25
CA LEU A 326 2.15 11.15 -4.62
C LEU A 326 0.70 11.39 -4.17
N VAL A 327 0.53 12.02 -3.01
CA VAL A 327 -0.80 12.27 -2.42
C VAL A 327 -1.57 13.29 -3.25
N ASN A 328 -2.80 12.95 -3.66
CA ASN A 328 -3.77 13.88 -4.22
C ASN A 328 -4.72 14.34 -3.11
N GLU A 329 -4.52 15.56 -2.62
CA GLU A 329 -5.25 16.09 -1.46
C GLU A 329 -6.73 16.36 -1.77
N THR A 330 -7.04 16.77 -3.01
CA THR A 330 -8.41 16.94 -3.49
C THR A 330 -9.20 15.65 -3.35
N LEU A 331 -8.64 14.53 -3.79
CA LEU A 331 -9.28 13.21 -3.65
C LEU A 331 -9.30 12.72 -2.21
N ALA A 332 -8.22 12.93 -1.46
CA ALA A 332 -8.11 12.45 -0.08
C ALA A 332 -9.16 13.10 0.85
N LYS A 333 -9.46 14.39 0.67
CA LYS A 333 -10.53 15.08 1.43
C LYS A 333 -11.92 14.50 1.14
N VAL A 334 -12.17 14.12 -0.11
CA VAL A 334 -13.43 13.46 -0.48
C VAL A 334 -13.46 12.04 0.11
N MET A 335 -12.37 11.30 0.06
CA MET A 335 -12.29 9.98 0.67
C MET A 335 -12.52 10.03 2.20
N ASP A 336 -11.96 11.02 2.90
CA ASP A 336 -12.23 11.26 4.33
C ASP A 336 -13.73 11.46 4.59
N ALA A 337 -14.38 12.28 3.79
CA ALA A 337 -15.82 12.49 3.91
C ALA A 337 -16.61 11.20 3.64
N LYS A 338 -16.23 10.39 2.65
CA LYS A 338 -16.89 9.10 2.38
C LYS A 338 -16.64 8.09 3.51
N LEU A 339 -15.43 8.03 4.06
CA LEU A 339 -15.12 7.17 5.20
C LEU A 339 -15.95 7.56 6.43
N ARG A 340 -16.10 8.86 6.73
CA ARG A 340 -16.96 9.35 7.83
C ARG A 340 -18.45 9.03 7.63
N MET A 341 -18.93 8.96 6.39
CA MET A 341 -20.29 8.51 6.10
C MET A 341 -20.47 7.00 6.39
N VAL A 342 -19.42 6.21 6.21
CA VAL A 342 -19.45 4.75 6.46
C VAL A 342 -19.31 4.44 7.94
N GLY A 343 -18.44 5.16 8.66
CA GLY A 343 -18.04 4.89 10.04
C GLY A 343 -16.93 3.83 10.11
N GLY A 344 -16.42 3.59 11.33
CA GLY A 344 -15.39 2.59 11.61
C GLY A 344 -15.96 1.20 11.90
N VAL A 345 -15.16 0.38 12.60
CA VAL A 345 -15.48 -1.01 12.91
C VAL A 345 -16.05 -1.12 14.32
N GLU A 346 -17.24 -1.72 14.44
CA GLU A 346 -17.87 -2.04 15.73
C GLU A 346 -17.68 -3.54 16.04
N TYR A 347 -17.13 -3.83 17.21
CA TYR A 347 -16.92 -5.19 17.70
C TYR A 347 -18.18 -5.73 18.40
N THR A 348 -18.51 -7.02 18.15
CA THR A 348 -19.43 -7.77 19.01
C THR A 348 -18.77 -8.08 20.35
N ASP A 349 -19.52 -8.63 21.29
CA ASP A 349 -18.98 -9.02 22.60
C ASP A 349 -17.89 -10.11 22.44
N GLU A 350 -18.09 -11.08 21.55
CA GLU A 350 -17.12 -12.15 21.26
C GLU A 350 -15.86 -11.60 20.60
N GLU A 351 -16.01 -10.64 19.66
CA GLU A 351 -14.88 -9.98 19.02
C GLU A 351 -14.11 -9.10 20.01
N ARG A 352 -14.81 -8.48 20.95
CA ARG A 352 -14.19 -7.69 22.02
C ARG A 352 -13.35 -8.57 22.95
N GLU A 353 -13.84 -9.73 23.34
CA GLU A 353 -13.08 -10.69 24.15
C GLU A 353 -11.83 -11.20 23.40
N TRP A 354 -11.97 -11.52 22.12
CA TRP A 354 -10.85 -11.90 21.25
C TRP A 354 -9.85 -10.74 21.12
N ALA A 355 -10.31 -9.51 20.87
CA ALA A 355 -9.48 -8.34 20.73
C ALA A 355 -8.74 -7.97 22.03
N GLN A 356 -9.37 -8.14 23.22
CA GLN A 356 -8.72 -7.95 24.52
C GLN A 356 -7.54 -8.91 24.71
N THR A 357 -7.67 -10.15 24.22
CA THR A 357 -6.58 -11.13 24.29
C THR A 357 -5.40 -10.73 23.40
N ILE A 358 -5.67 -10.24 22.17
CA ILE A 358 -4.63 -9.66 21.30
C ILE A 358 -4.01 -8.43 21.97
N GLN A 359 -4.84 -7.50 22.47
CA GLN A 359 -4.40 -6.25 23.10
C GLN A 359 -3.43 -6.51 24.25
N ALA A 360 -3.69 -7.54 25.07
CA ALA A 360 -2.79 -7.94 26.15
C ALA A 360 -1.39 -8.36 25.67
N SER A 361 -1.26 -8.80 24.41
CA SER A 361 0.03 -9.17 23.79
C SER A 361 0.80 -7.99 23.18
N LEU A 362 0.18 -6.80 23.06
CA LEU A 362 0.78 -5.62 22.44
C LEU A 362 1.62 -4.77 23.41
N GLY A 363 1.47 -4.98 24.71
CA GLY A 363 2.20 -4.21 25.73
C GLY A 363 1.90 -2.71 25.63
N ASP A 364 2.96 -1.90 25.61
CA ASP A 364 2.83 -0.42 25.56
C ASP A 364 2.30 0.12 24.23
N ALA A 365 2.22 -0.71 23.19
CA ALA A 365 1.66 -0.33 21.91
C ALA A 365 0.12 -0.42 21.87
N ALA A 366 -0.52 -1.05 22.87
CA ALA A 366 -1.96 -1.24 22.93
C ALA A 366 -2.70 0.11 22.97
N LEU A 367 -3.70 0.26 22.10
CA LEU A 367 -4.61 1.40 22.05
C LEU A 367 -6.01 1.00 22.55
N PRO A 368 -6.89 1.95 22.94
CA PRO A 368 -8.27 1.65 23.29
C PRO A 368 -9.00 0.90 22.15
N LEU A 369 -9.74 -0.16 22.46
CA LEU A 369 -10.46 -0.95 21.43
C LEU A 369 -11.52 -0.12 20.70
N GLU A 370 -12.05 0.91 21.33
CA GLU A 370 -13.03 1.84 20.79
C GLU A 370 -12.48 2.61 19.58
N SER A 371 -11.16 2.83 19.51
CA SER A 371 -10.54 3.53 18.37
C SER A 371 -10.69 2.80 17.03
N ALA A 372 -11.00 1.50 17.03
CA ALA A 372 -11.42 0.79 15.80
C ALA A 372 -12.70 1.37 15.17
N GLY A 373 -13.57 1.99 15.98
CA GLY A 373 -14.80 2.66 15.54
C GLY A 373 -14.60 4.13 15.16
N GLU A 374 -13.47 4.72 15.50
CA GLU A 374 -13.17 6.13 15.27
C GLU A 374 -12.51 6.34 13.89
N ILE A 375 -12.73 7.53 13.32
CA ILE A 375 -12.03 7.97 12.11
C ILE A 375 -11.04 9.05 12.53
N GLU A 376 -9.76 8.83 12.24
CA GLU A 376 -8.71 9.81 12.54
C GLU A 376 -9.02 11.20 11.98
N GLU A 377 -8.49 12.23 12.62
CA GLU A 377 -8.55 13.57 12.08
C GLU A 377 -7.78 13.65 10.77
N TYR A 378 -8.42 14.25 9.75
CA TYR A 378 -7.78 14.42 8.45
C TYR A 378 -6.48 15.22 8.59
N GLY A 379 -5.40 14.69 8.07
CA GLY A 379 -4.09 15.34 8.06
C GLY A 379 -3.13 14.69 7.10
N LYS A 380 -2.19 15.49 6.60
CA LYS A 380 -1.05 14.94 5.83
C LYS A 380 0.07 14.55 6.76
N SER A 381 0.68 13.43 6.50
CA SER A 381 1.84 12.96 7.25
C SER A 381 2.88 12.30 6.34
N LEU A 382 4.09 12.16 6.84
CA LEU A 382 5.15 11.39 6.19
C LEU A 382 5.13 9.96 6.75
N GLY A 383 4.82 8.99 5.90
CA GLY A 383 5.00 7.58 6.22
C GLY A 383 6.44 7.14 5.96
N TYR A 384 6.99 6.33 6.86
CA TYR A 384 8.35 5.78 6.71
C TYR A 384 8.36 4.41 6.02
N GLY A 385 7.19 3.84 5.73
CA GLY A 385 7.04 2.68 4.88
C GLY A 385 7.28 3.00 3.41
N SER A 386 7.25 1.98 2.58
CA SER A 386 7.28 2.09 1.12
C SER A 386 6.20 1.20 0.56
N THR A 387 5.59 1.61 -0.55
CA THR A 387 4.64 0.80 -1.31
C THR A 387 4.82 1.07 -2.80
N ASP A 388 4.64 0.06 -3.62
CA ASP A 388 4.71 0.20 -5.08
C ASP A 388 3.45 0.86 -5.69
N VAL A 389 2.41 1.16 -4.88
CA VAL A 389 1.33 2.09 -5.24
C VAL A 389 1.89 3.49 -5.56
N GLY A 390 3.07 3.83 -4.99
CA GLY A 390 3.79 5.05 -5.32
C GLY A 390 3.93 5.23 -6.83
N ASP A 391 4.38 4.22 -7.55
CA ASP A 391 4.57 4.28 -9.00
C ASP A 391 3.25 4.51 -9.77
N VAL A 392 2.16 3.87 -9.35
CA VAL A 392 0.82 4.14 -9.91
C VAL A 392 0.43 5.59 -9.70
N SER A 393 0.74 6.17 -8.54
CA SER A 393 0.42 7.57 -8.21
C SER A 393 1.19 8.60 -9.04
N TYR A 394 2.26 8.20 -9.72
CA TYR A 394 2.96 9.03 -10.71
C TYR A 394 2.44 8.83 -12.14
N ALA A 395 1.65 7.79 -12.40
CA ALA A 395 1.00 7.56 -13.69
C ALA A 395 -0.40 8.20 -13.76
N THR A 396 -1.17 8.13 -12.68
CA THR A 396 -2.54 8.65 -12.62
C THR A 396 -2.86 9.18 -11.21
N PRO A 397 -3.78 10.18 -11.06
CA PRO A 397 -4.25 10.62 -9.75
C PRO A 397 -4.72 9.42 -8.93
N THR A 398 -4.20 9.29 -7.70
CA THR A 398 -4.44 8.11 -6.87
C THR A 398 -4.92 8.53 -5.48
N VAL A 399 -5.89 7.80 -4.94
CA VAL A 399 -6.43 8.01 -3.60
C VAL A 399 -6.51 6.70 -2.83
N GLY A 400 -6.20 6.77 -1.53
CA GLY A 400 -6.24 5.62 -0.64
C GLY A 400 -7.20 5.79 0.54
N VAL A 401 -7.55 4.68 1.17
CA VAL A 401 -8.22 4.62 2.47
C VAL A 401 -7.56 3.53 3.33
N ARG A 402 -7.42 3.78 4.62
CA ARG A 402 -7.01 2.80 5.62
C ARG A 402 -8.18 2.48 6.52
N THR A 403 -8.30 1.23 6.89
CA THR A 403 -9.40 0.79 7.78
C THR A 403 -8.88 -0.18 8.84
N ALA A 404 -9.48 -0.09 10.03
CA ALA A 404 -9.15 -0.94 11.16
C ALA A 404 -9.51 -2.41 10.88
N THR A 405 -8.58 -3.14 10.31
CA THR A 405 -8.65 -4.59 10.08
C THR A 405 -7.96 -5.38 11.18
N TRP A 406 -7.17 -4.70 11.99
CA TRP A 406 -6.45 -5.24 13.13
C TRP A 406 -6.92 -4.61 14.43
N VAL A 407 -6.59 -5.25 15.55
CA VAL A 407 -6.84 -4.68 16.87
C VAL A 407 -5.98 -3.42 17.04
N PRO A 408 -6.54 -2.31 17.56
CA PRO A 408 -5.82 -1.06 17.74
C PRO A 408 -4.48 -1.22 18.48
N GLY A 409 -3.41 -0.65 17.92
CA GLY A 409 -2.03 -0.81 18.37
C GLY A 409 -1.26 -1.97 17.72
N THR A 410 -1.91 -2.77 16.86
CA THR A 410 -1.24 -3.86 16.14
C THR A 410 -0.37 -3.33 15.01
N SER A 411 0.92 -3.68 15.02
CA SER A 411 1.83 -3.39 13.91
C SER A 411 1.63 -4.36 12.75
N ALA A 412 1.73 -3.85 11.52
CA ALA A 412 1.90 -4.69 10.34
C ALA A 412 3.12 -5.63 10.51
N HIS A 413 3.16 -6.73 9.76
CA HIS A 413 4.21 -7.74 9.76
C HIS A 413 4.37 -8.44 11.12
N SER A 414 3.28 -8.52 11.89
CA SER A 414 3.19 -9.22 13.17
C SER A 414 2.29 -10.45 13.09
N TRP A 415 2.45 -11.39 14.04
CA TRP A 415 1.55 -12.53 14.13
C TRP A 415 0.11 -12.13 14.48
N GLN A 416 -0.05 -11.03 15.23
CA GLN A 416 -1.34 -10.44 15.58
C GLN A 416 -2.07 -9.96 14.32
N ALA A 417 -1.35 -9.33 13.37
CA ALA A 417 -1.91 -8.93 12.09
C ALA A 417 -2.34 -10.14 11.25
N VAL A 418 -1.55 -11.24 11.23
CA VAL A 418 -1.97 -12.50 10.55
C VAL A 418 -3.24 -13.05 11.18
N ALA A 419 -3.31 -13.12 12.52
CA ALA A 419 -4.49 -13.63 13.22
C ALA A 419 -5.74 -12.82 12.91
N ALA A 420 -5.64 -11.48 12.98
CA ALA A 420 -6.76 -10.57 12.72
C ALA A 420 -7.20 -10.62 11.25
N SER A 421 -6.27 -10.79 10.30
CA SER A 421 -6.57 -10.91 8.87
C SER A 421 -7.37 -12.18 8.51
N GLY A 422 -7.33 -13.21 9.35
CA GLY A 422 -8.16 -14.43 9.26
C GLY A 422 -9.40 -14.40 10.17
N HIS A 423 -9.64 -13.29 10.89
CA HIS A 423 -10.74 -13.19 11.86
C HIS A 423 -11.85 -12.24 11.37
N SER A 424 -13.05 -12.34 11.97
CA SER A 424 -14.20 -11.50 11.63
C SER A 424 -13.93 -10.00 11.78
N ILE A 425 -13.03 -9.59 12.67
CA ILE A 425 -12.57 -8.20 12.82
C ILE A 425 -11.97 -7.69 11.50
N GLY A 426 -11.04 -8.43 10.92
CA GLY A 426 -10.45 -8.12 9.62
C GLY A 426 -11.50 -8.04 8.50
N HIS A 427 -12.44 -8.98 8.47
CA HIS A 427 -13.54 -8.98 7.51
C HIS A 427 -14.46 -7.76 7.66
N LYS A 428 -14.70 -7.26 8.88
CA LYS A 428 -15.47 -6.02 9.12
C LYS A 428 -14.75 -4.78 8.61
N GLY A 429 -13.45 -4.63 8.88
CA GLY A 429 -12.62 -3.56 8.32
C GLY A 429 -12.62 -3.58 6.80
N THR A 430 -12.57 -4.77 6.19
CA THR A 430 -12.70 -4.96 4.74
C THR A 430 -14.03 -4.43 4.19
N GLN A 431 -15.15 -4.65 4.91
CA GLN A 431 -16.45 -4.11 4.52
C GLN A 431 -16.49 -2.57 4.61
N VAL A 432 -15.84 -1.98 5.60
CA VAL A 432 -15.69 -0.51 5.72
C VAL A 432 -14.94 0.03 4.52
N ALA A 433 -13.79 -0.56 4.18
CA ALA A 433 -12.98 -0.18 3.03
C ALA A 433 -13.77 -0.29 1.70
N ALA A 434 -14.43 -1.43 1.47
CA ALA A 434 -15.22 -1.65 0.26
C ALA A 434 -16.34 -0.62 0.11
N LYS A 435 -17.02 -0.23 1.20
CA LYS A 435 -18.05 0.82 1.17
C LYS A 435 -17.46 2.18 0.85
N ALA A 436 -16.35 2.57 1.50
CA ALA A 436 -15.70 3.86 1.26
C ALA A 436 -15.20 3.97 -0.19
N MET A 437 -14.54 2.93 -0.71
CA MET A 437 -14.08 2.86 -2.10
C MET A 437 -15.26 2.93 -3.10
N THR A 438 -16.36 2.24 -2.81
CA THR A 438 -17.55 2.25 -3.69
C THR A 438 -18.18 3.64 -3.72
N LEU A 439 -18.34 4.31 -2.56
CA LEU A 439 -18.85 5.68 -2.49
C LEU A 439 -17.92 6.66 -3.21
N MET A 440 -16.60 6.48 -3.08
CA MET A 440 -15.62 7.30 -3.80
C MET A 440 -15.73 7.10 -5.31
N ALA A 441 -15.82 5.87 -5.78
CA ALA A 441 -15.96 5.57 -7.21
C ALA A 441 -17.25 6.15 -7.78
N VAL A 442 -18.38 6.04 -7.07
CA VAL A 442 -19.66 6.65 -7.48
C VAL A 442 -19.53 8.16 -7.61
N GLU A 443 -18.89 8.84 -6.65
CA GLU A 443 -18.60 10.27 -6.72
C GLU A 443 -17.78 10.59 -7.97
N LEU A 444 -16.73 9.80 -8.23
CA LEU A 444 -15.86 10.00 -9.38
C LEU A 444 -16.59 9.79 -10.72
N PHE A 445 -17.55 8.88 -10.81
CA PHE A 445 -18.35 8.70 -12.03
C PHE A 445 -19.32 9.86 -12.28
N THR A 446 -19.83 10.49 -11.22
CA THR A 446 -20.90 11.50 -11.31
C THR A 446 -20.40 12.95 -11.23
N ASN A 447 -19.16 13.19 -10.80
CA ASN A 447 -18.61 14.52 -10.58
C ASN A 447 -17.39 14.79 -11.48
N PRO A 448 -17.58 15.33 -12.69
CA PRO A 448 -16.48 15.68 -13.59
C PRO A 448 -15.55 16.76 -13.00
N ASP A 449 -16.10 17.76 -12.29
CA ASP A 449 -15.30 18.85 -11.72
C ASP A 449 -14.29 18.32 -10.68
N LEU A 450 -14.65 17.29 -9.93
CA LEU A 450 -13.73 16.61 -9.00
C LEU A 450 -12.58 15.92 -9.75
N ARG A 451 -12.88 15.23 -10.85
CA ARG A 451 -11.85 14.56 -11.66
C ARG A 451 -10.90 15.58 -12.29
N ASP A 452 -11.44 16.69 -12.81
CA ASP A 452 -10.64 17.76 -13.41
C ASP A 452 -9.73 18.45 -12.37
N ALA A 453 -10.25 18.74 -11.17
CA ALA A 453 -9.48 19.29 -10.06
C ALA A 453 -8.36 18.32 -9.60
N ALA A 454 -8.68 17.03 -9.49
CA ALA A 454 -7.70 16.01 -9.12
C ALA A 454 -6.60 15.86 -10.18
N ARG A 455 -6.96 15.92 -11.46
CA ARG A 455 -6.00 15.89 -12.58
C ARG A 455 -5.09 17.10 -12.56
N ALA A 456 -5.64 18.30 -12.37
CA ALA A 456 -4.85 19.54 -12.29
C ALA A 456 -3.86 19.52 -11.11
N GLU A 457 -4.29 19.05 -9.93
CA GLU A 457 -3.39 18.88 -8.77
C GLU A 457 -2.28 17.88 -9.06
N PHE A 458 -2.62 16.72 -9.66
CA PHE A 458 -1.67 15.68 -10.03
C PHE A 458 -0.60 16.20 -10.99
N GLU A 459 -0.98 16.91 -12.06
CA GLU A 459 -0.06 17.45 -13.05
C GLU A 459 0.85 18.51 -12.43
N ALA A 460 0.31 19.38 -11.57
CA ALA A 460 1.08 20.38 -10.84
C ALA A 460 2.08 19.74 -9.85
N ALA A 461 1.66 18.68 -9.15
CA ALA A 461 2.51 17.99 -8.16
C ALA A 461 3.63 17.16 -8.81
N ARG A 462 3.33 16.52 -9.94
CA ARG A 462 4.26 15.70 -10.71
C ARG A 462 5.27 16.53 -11.50
N GLY A 463 4.88 17.73 -11.93
CA GLY A 463 5.60 18.60 -12.87
C GLY A 463 5.12 18.42 -14.32
N GLU A 464 5.09 19.51 -15.07
CA GLU A 464 4.56 19.52 -16.46
C GLU A 464 5.39 18.66 -17.43
N ASP A 465 6.72 18.62 -17.25
CA ASP A 465 7.66 17.88 -18.11
C ASP A 465 8.02 16.51 -17.52
N TYR A 466 7.22 15.97 -16.59
CA TYR A 466 7.54 14.72 -15.94
C TYR A 466 7.46 13.52 -16.91
N GLU A 467 8.55 12.79 -17.01
CA GLU A 467 8.60 11.47 -17.64
C GLU A 467 8.78 10.38 -16.56
N TYR A 468 7.89 9.40 -16.55
CA TYR A 468 7.98 8.31 -15.58
C TYR A 468 9.29 7.53 -15.76
N LYS A 469 10.04 7.39 -14.67
CA LYS A 469 11.25 6.57 -14.59
C LYS A 469 11.16 5.61 -13.42
N SER A 470 11.18 4.33 -13.73
CA SER A 470 11.23 3.27 -12.72
C SER A 470 12.59 3.28 -12.01
N LEU A 471 12.58 3.25 -10.68
CA LEU A 471 13.80 3.07 -9.88
C LEU A 471 14.40 1.65 -10.01
N LEU A 472 13.65 0.70 -10.62
CA LEU A 472 14.13 -0.64 -10.97
C LEU A 472 15.05 -0.66 -12.21
N GLY A 473 15.03 0.39 -13.04
CA GLY A 473 15.63 0.35 -14.37
C GLY A 473 14.86 -0.59 -15.32
N ASP A 474 15.58 -1.26 -16.23
CA ASP A 474 14.98 -2.03 -17.34
C ASP A 474 14.89 -3.55 -17.06
N ARG A 475 15.19 -4.00 -15.85
CA ARG A 475 15.15 -5.44 -15.52
C ARG A 475 13.74 -6.03 -15.72
N PRO A 476 13.62 -7.31 -16.14
CA PRO A 476 12.32 -8.00 -16.15
C PRO A 476 11.83 -8.32 -14.72
N PRO A 477 10.54 -8.64 -14.53
CA PRO A 477 10.03 -9.10 -13.25
C PRO A 477 10.77 -10.34 -12.73
N PRO A 478 11.23 -10.36 -11.47
CA PRO A 478 11.98 -11.48 -10.90
C PRO A 478 11.01 -12.58 -10.40
N LEU A 479 10.40 -13.32 -11.33
CA LEU A 479 9.33 -14.28 -11.05
C LEU A 479 9.74 -15.43 -10.10
N ASP A 480 10.99 -15.53 -9.75
CA ASP A 480 11.58 -16.57 -8.89
C ASP A 480 12.19 -16.05 -7.58
N TYR A 481 12.00 -14.75 -7.25
CA TYR A 481 12.66 -14.15 -6.07
C TYR A 481 12.19 -14.73 -4.72
N ARG A 482 11.11 -15.49 -4.71
CA ARG A 482 10.53 -16.20 -3.55
C ARG A 482 10.60 -17.74 -3.66
N LYS A 483 11.22 -18.27 -4.70
CA LYS A 483 11.44 -19.73 -4.88
C LYS A 483 12.60 -20.25 -4.07
#